data_e983ed727b873146912790bdd03d1347
#
_entry.id   e983ed727b873146912790bdd03d1347
#
_cell.length_a   1.000
_cell.length_b   1.000
_cell.length_c   1.000
_cell.angle_alpha   90.00
_cell.angle_beta   90.00
_cell.angle_gamma   90.00
#
_symmetry.space_group_name_H-M   'P 1'
#
loop_
_entity.id
_entity.type
_entity.pdbx_description
1 polymer ?
#
loop_
_entity_poly.entity_id
_entity_poly.type
_entity_poly.pdbx_seq_one_letter_code
_entity_poly.pdbx_strand_id
1 'polypeptide(L)'
;MISLFGNGIVYVSLILTVLFYVKLLKKLIPSEILSLRIIYFINLLPFVLLIYAFSISDFTLLNVIENSYIDDPLFYKVTSAWGSHEGSILLWVFLINLFGIFFLNKNHTVEIHKNIIFISTLFLLYVMISSNPFTYIEANEEILGLGLNPILQHFLFVIHPPTLFLGYIGLIIPFVLSAHMLIKQDFSEKLFEEMLIWSKISWFFLTAGIVLGSYWAYSELGWGGWWFWDPVENASF
;
A
#
# COMPACT_ATOMS: atom_id res chain seq x y z
N MET A 1 21.79 6.35 -4.71
CA MET A 1 21.40 5.49 -5.85
C MET A 1 19.93 5.03 -5.73
N ILE A 2 19.50 4.50 -4.58
CA ILE A 2 18.11 4.04 -4.35
C ILE A 2 17.09 5.14 -4.57
N SER A 3 17.35 6.39 -4.11
CA SER A 3 16.48 7.54 -4.37
C SER A 3 16.16 7.73 -5.86
N LEU A 4 17.17 7.70 -6.72
CA LEU A 4 16.99 7.85 -8.17
C LEU A 4 16.16 6.71 -8.78
N PHE A 5 16.44 5.47 -8.37
CA PHE A 5 15.69 4.30 -8.85
C PHE A 5 14.25 4.33 -8.34
N GLY A 6 14.01 4.63 -7.06
CA GLY A 6 12.68 4.70 -6.48
C GLY A 6 11.80 5.74 -7.18
N ASN A 7 12.28 6.96 -7.28
CA ASN A 7 11.60 8.02 -8.03
C ASN A 7 11.40 7.65 -9.51
N GLY A 8 12.44 7.07 -10.15
CA GLY A 8 12.38 6.64 -11.55
C GLY A 8 11.27 5.61 -11.79
N ILE A 9 11.12 4.61 -10.91
CA ILE A 9 10.07 3.60 -11.03
C ILE A 9 8.68 4.24 -10.86
N VAL A 10 8.50 5.16 -9.92
CA VAL A 10 7.22 5.88 -9.75
C VAL A 10 6.87 6.68 -11.01
N TYR A 11 7.83 7.41 -11.60
CA TYR A 11 7.60 8.13 -12.85
C TYR A 11 7.26 7.19 -14.02
N VAL A 12 8.01 6.10 -14.17
CA VAL A 12 7.73 5.10 -15.22
C VAL A 12 6.33 4.52 -15.06
N SER A 13 5.92 4.22 -13.83
CA SER A 13 4.59 3.72 -13.51
C SER A 13 3.49 4.71 -13.95
N LEU A 14 3.64 5.98 -13.60
CA LEU A 14 2.69 7.02 -13.98
C LEU A 14 2.63 7.19 -15.51
N ILE A 15 3.78 7.21 -16.19
CA ILE A 15 3.85 7.30 -17.65
C ILE A 15 3.14 6.12 -18.30
N LEU A 16 3.42 4.89 -17.87
CA LEU A 16 2.77 3.68 -18.42
C LEU A 16 1.26 3.72 -18.20
N THR A 17 0.80 4.18 -17.06
CA THR A 17 -0.63 4.33 -16.78
C THR A 17 -1.29 5.34 -17.72
N VAL A 18 -0.68 6.51 -17.91
CA VAL A 18 -1.18 7.51 -18.86
C VAL A 18 -1.22 6.94 -20.29
N LEU A 19 -0.14 6.29 -20.74
CA LEU A 19 -0.09 5.66 -22.06
C LEU A 19 -1.19 4.59 -22.23
N PHE A 20 -1.52 3.85 -21.16
CA PHE A 20 -2.60 2.89 -21.16
C PHE A 20 -3.97 3.56 -21.33
N TYR A 21 -4.27 4.61 -20.57
CA TYR A 21 -5.54 5.33 -20.64
C TYR A 21 -5.77 6.02 -21.98
N VAL A 22 -4.75 6.65 -22.56
CA VAL A 22 -4.83 7.26 -23.90
C VAL A 22 -4.70 6.25 -25.05
N LYS A 23 -4.71 4.94 -24.73
CA LYS A 23 -4.60 3.82 -25.68
C LYS A 23 -3.32 3.81 -26.53
N LEU A 24 -2.31 4.61 -26.19
CA LEU A 24 -1.01 4.59 -26.90
C LEU A 24 -0.19 3.36 -26.54
N LEU A 25 -0.32 2.83 -25.32
CA LEU A 25 0.38 1.62 -24.91
C LEU A 25 -0.04 0.41 -25.76
N LYS A 26 -1.28 0.37 -26.28
CA LYS A 26 -1.78 -0.68 -27.18
C LYS A 26 -0.98 -0.78 -28.49
N LYS A 27 -0.33 0.30 -28.93
CA LYS A 27 0.55 0.29 -30.12
C LYS A 27 1.84 -0.47 -29.86
N LEU A 28 2.33 -0.46 -28.61
CA LEU A 28 3.56 -1.13 -28.18
C LEU A 28 3.27 -2.55 -27.66
N ILE A 29 2.18 -2.69 -26.94
CA ILE A 29 1.73 -3.94 -26.30
C ILE A 29 0.28 -4.18 -26.71
N PRO A 30 0.01 -4.98 -27.78
CA PRO A 30 -1.35 -5.21 -28.29
C PRO A 30 -2.30 -5.83 -27.27
N SER A 31 -1.79 -6.66 -26.35
CA SER A 31 -2.59 -7.29 -25.30
C SER A 31 -2.86 -6.33 -24.14
N GLU A 32 -4.12 -5.93 -23.95
CA GLU A 32 -4.53 -5.10 -22.82
C GLU A 32 -4.28 -5.79 -21.47
N ILE A 33 -4.49 -7.12 -21.40
CA ILE A 33 -4.22 -7.90 -20.18
C ILE A 33 -2.73 -7.89 -19.83
N LEU A 34 -1.85 -8.02 -20.83
CA LEU A 34 -0.41 -7.95 -20.59
C LEU A 34 -0.01 -6.55 -20.12
N SER A 35 -0.59 -5.50 -20.71
CA SER A 35 -0.38 -4.12 -20.27
C SER A 35 -0.78 -3.92 -18.80
N LEU A 36 -1.95 -4.44 -18.39
CA LEU A 36 -2.42 -4.40 -17.01
C LEU A 36 -1.46 -5.12 -16.06
N ARG A 37 -1.01 -6.33 -16.44
CA ARG A 37 -0.02 -7.08 -15.63
C ARG A 37 1.26 -6.29 -15.43
N ILE A 38 1.80 -5.71 -16.49
CA ILE A 38 3.03 -4.90 -16.41
C ILE A 38 2.84 -3.72 -15.46
N ILE A 39 1.74 -2.97 -15.59
CA ILE A 39 1.45 -1.82 -14.72
C ILE A 39 1.36 -2.27 -13.26
N TYR A 40 0.59 -3.31 -12.97
CA TYR A 40 0.47 -3.84 -11.61
C TYR A 40 1.82 -4.26 -11.03
N PHE A 41 2.63 -5.01 -11.78
CA PHE A 41 3.94 -5.45 -11.30
C PHE A 41 4.91 -4.29 -11.06
N ILE A 42 4.94 -3.30 -11.95
CA ILE A 42 5.81 -2.12 -11.78
C ILE A 42 5.40 -1.34 -10.53
N ASN A 43 4.10 -1.23 -10.24
CA ASN A 43 3.60 -0.54 -9.06
C ASN A 43 3.93 -1.25 -7.72
N LEU A 44 4.32 -2.52 -7.73
CA LEU A 44 4.80 -3.21 -6.53
C LEU A 44 6.25 -2.83 -6.19
N LEU A 45 7.07 -2.51 -7.18
CA LEU A 45 8.51 -2.34 -7.02
C LEU A 45 8.92 -1.21 -6.07
N PRO A 46 8.27 -0.03 -6.05
CA PRO A 46 8.65 1.05 -5.16
C PRO A 46 8.63 0.64 -3.68
N PHE A 47 7.59 -0.07 -3.23
CA PHE A 47 7.51 -0.53 -1.84
C PHE A 47 8.57 -1.59 -1.51
N VAL A 48 8.83 -2.52 -2.41
CA VAL A 48 9.90 -3.51 -2.25
C VAL A 48 11.27 -2.82 -2.16
N LEU A 49 11.50 -1.80 -2.99
CA LEU A 49 12.73 -1.01 -2.95
C LEU A 49 12.86 -0.22 -1.65
N LEU A 50 11.76 0.31 -1.11
CA LEU A 50 11.76 1.00 0.18
C LEU A 50 12.10 0.04 1.32
N ILE A 51 11.51 -1.16 1.37
CA ILE A 51 11.88 -2.21 2.34
C ILE A 51 13.38 -2.52 2.25
N TYR A 52 13.90 -2.66 1.04
CA TYR A 52 15.33 -2.90 0.84
C TYR A 52 16.18 -1.75 1.38
N ALA A 53 15.79 -0.49 1.11
CA ALA A 53 16.51 0.68 1.63
C ALA A 53 16.57 0.70 3.17
N PHE A 54 15.45 0.41 3.84
CA PHE A 54 15.41 0.28 5.29
C PHE A 54 16.28 -0.87 5.80
N SER A 55 16.25 -2.02 5.13
CA SER A 55 16.99 -3.22 5.55
C SER A 55 18.50 -3.02 5.54
N ILE A 56 19.00 -2.21 4.61
CA ILE A 56 20.45 -1.88 4.50
C ILE A 56 20.82 -0.56 5.18
N SER A 57 19.85 0.12 5.84
CA SER A 57 20.04 1.44 6.48
C SER A 57 20.61 2.49 5.50
N ASP A 58 19.95 2.65 4.33
CA ASP A 58 20.37 3.66 3.34
C ASP A 58 20.00 5.07 3.82
N PHE A 59 20.87 5.66 4.63
CA PHE A 59 20.70 7.01 5.18
C PHE A 59 20.88 8.13 4.14
N THR A 60 20.95 7.82 2.85
CA THR A 60 20.77 8.83 1.79
C THR A 60 19.28 9.16 1.56
N LEU A 61 18.37 8.42 2.19
CA LEU A 61 16.94 8.67 2.16
C LEU A 61 16.47 9.30 3.48
N LEU A 62 15.82 10.47 3.40
CA LEU A 62 15.28 11.15 4.57
C LEU A 62 14.36 10.26 5.39
N ASN A 63 13.47 9.52 4.74
CA ASN A 63 12.53 8.60 5.40
C ASN A 63 13.25 7.51 6.22
N VAL A 64 14.40 7.00 5.74
CA VAL A 64 15.19 6.00 6.48
C VAL A 64 15.88 6.63 7.69
N ILE A 65 16.40 7.87 7.56
CA ILE A 65 17.01 8.60 8.68
C ILE A 65 15.99 8.80 9.80
N GLU A 66 14.79 9.26 9.46
CA GLU A 66 13.78 9.65 10.44
C GLU A 66 13.15 8.47 11.19
N ASN A 67 13.16 7.26 10.60
CA ASN A 67 12.40 6.12 11.09
C ASN A 67 13.22 4.85 11.39
N SER A 68 14.56 4.90 11.29
CA SER A 68 15.43 3.75 11.53
C SER A 68 16.75 4.17 12.17
N TYR A 69 17.37 3.26 12.94
CA TYR A 69 18.69 3.43 13.52
C TYR A 69 19.62 2.31 13.05
N ILE A 70 20.93 2.60 12.98
CA ILE A 70 21.93 1.67 12.42
C ILE A 70 21.95 0.31 13.13
N ASP A 71 21.77 0.31 14.47
CA ASP A 71 21.81 -0.88 15.30
C ASP A 71 20.42 -1.50 15.56
N ASP A 72 19.34 -0.95 14.96
CA ASP A 72 18.03 -1.56 15.08
C ASP A 72 18.03 -3.00 14.54
N PRO A 73 17.37 -3.95 15.21
CA PRO A 73 17.13 -5.28 14.67
C PRO A 73 16.45 -5.23 13.29
N LEU A 74 16.86 -6.12 12.38
CA LEU A 74 16.39 -6.13 11.00
C LEU A 74 14.84 -6.08 10.88
N PHE A 75 14.13 -6.77 11.77
CA PHE A 75 12.67 -6.78 11.73
C PHE A 75 12.07 -5.40 12.05
N TYR A 76 12.67 -4.59 12.94
CA TYR A 76 12.24 -3.21 13.16
C TYR A 76 12.61 -2.30 11.99
N LYS A 77 13.80 -2.47 11.39
CA LYS A 77 14.15 -1.75 10.16
C LYS A 77 13.12 -1.98 9.06
N VAL A 78 12.76 -3.24 8.80
CA VAL A 78 11.73 -3.59 7.81
C VAL A 78 10.37 -3.03 8.19
N THR A 79 9.99 -3.10 9.47
CA THR A 79 8.72 -2.57 9.99
C THR A 79 8.62 -1.06 9.81
N SER A 80 9.71 -0.34 9.92
CA SER A 80 9.76 1.11 9.71
C SER A 80 9.31 1.52 8.30
N ALA A 81 9.41 0.62 7.32
CA ALA A 81 8.91 0.89 5.97
C ALA A 81 7.39 1.16 5.94
N TRP A 82 6.60 0.58 6.84
CA TRP A 82 5.18 0.92 6.99
C TRP A 82 4.87 1.67 8.28
N GLY A 83 5.83 1.83 9.15
CA GLY A 83 5.74 2.67 10.33
C GLY A 83 5.81 4.16 10.01
N SER A 84 6.43 4.54 8.89
CA SER A 84 6.46 5.90 8.39
C SER A 84 5.18 6.26 7.64
N HIS A 85 4.82 7.55 7.62
CA HIS A 85 3.68 8.05 6.87
C HIS A 85 3.83 7.79 5.36
N GLU A 86 4.99 8.11 4.80
CA GLU A 86 5.32 7.93 3.39
C GLU A 86 5.27 6.47 2.98
N GLY A 87 5.85 5.62 3.81
CA GLY A 87 5.91 4.19 3.55
C GLY A 87 4.57 3.49 3.68
N SER A 88 3.70 3.91 4.62
CA SER A 88 2.36 3.34 4.75
C SER A 88 1.49 3.65 3.53
N ILE A 89 1.57 4.86 2.96
CA ILE A 89 0.86 5.17 1.71
C ILE A 89 1.40 4.35 0.54
N LEU A 90 2.71 4.15 0.49
CA LEU A 90 3.31 3.32 -0.54
C LEU A 90 2.92 1.83 -0.38
N LEU A 91 2.75 1.35 0.87
CA LEU A 91 2.16 0.03 1.13
C LEU A 91 0.72 -0.06 0.61
N TRP A 92 -0.09 1.01 0.71
CA TRP A 92 -1.42 1.02 0.11
C TRP A 92 -1.35 0.85 -1.41
N VAL A 93 -0.46 1.58 -2.09
CA VAL A 93 -0.22 1.39 -3.54
C VAL A 93 0.15 -0.07 -3.82
N PHE A 94 1.06 -0.65 -3.05
CA PHE A 94 1.46 -2.04 -3.18
C PHE A 94 0.26 -3.00 -3.06
N LEU A 95 -0.55 -2.86 -2.01
CA LEU A 95 -1.71 -3.73 -1.76
C LEU A 95 -2.80 -3.59 -2.82
N ILE A 96 -3.10 -2.37 -3.30
CA ILE A 96 -4.05 -2.14 -4.40
C ILE A 96 -3.63 -2.92 -5.65
N ASN A 97 -2.35 -2.85 -6.00
CA ASN A 97 -1.85 -3.50 -7.19
C ASN A 97 -1.72 -5.02 -7.02
N LEU A 98 -1.37 -5.49 -5.83
CA LEU A 98 -1.35 -6.91 -5.49
C LEU A 98 -2.76 -7.52 -5.61
N PHE A 99 -3.79 -6.86 -5.09
CA PHE A 99 -5.17 -7.29 -5.24
C PHE A 99 -5.64 -7.21 -6.68
N GLY A 100 -5.19 -6.17 -7.43
CA GLY A 100 -5.42 -6.08 -8.87
C GLY A 100 -4.90 -7.29 -9.64
N ILE A 101 -3.71 -7.79 -9.29
CA ILE A 101 -3.13 -9.01 -9.89
C ILE A 101 -3.98 -10.25 -9.56
N PHE A 102 -4.36 -10.45 -8.29
CA PHE A 102 -5.22 -11.57 -7.90
C PHE A 102 -6.58 -11.53 -8.60
N PHE A 103 -7.13 -10.33 -8.75
CA PHE A 103 -8.41 -10.12 -9.41
C PHE A 103 -8.32 -10.34 -10.93
N LEU A 104 -7.19 -10.02 -11.56
CA LEU A 104 -6.96 -10.17 -13.01
C LEU A 104 -7.09 -11.63 -13.49
N ASN A 105 -6.81 -12.59 -12.60
CA ASN A 105 -6.89 -14.01 -12.94
C ASN A 105 -8.34 -14.54 -13.11
N LYS A 106 -9.36 -13.73 -12.82
CA LYS A 106 -10.78 -14.12 -12.85
C LYS A 106 -11.54 -13.72 -14.12
N ASN A 107 -10.86 -13.36 -15.20
CA ASN A 107 -11.45 -12.98 -16.51
C ASN A 107 -12.46 -11.83 -16.42
N HIS A 108 -12.18 -10.82 -15.62
CA HIS A 108 -12.99 -9.61 -15.57
C HIS A 108 -12.72 -8.68 -16.75
N THR A 109 -13.66 -7.78 -16.99
CA THR A 109 -13.52 -6.78 -18.05
C THR A 109 -12.37 -5.82 -17.75
N VAL A 110 -11.66 -5.40 -18.78
CA VAL A 110 -10.58 -4.41 -18.69
C VAL A 110 -11.03 -3.11 -17.99
N GLU A 111 -12.32 -2.78 -18.10
CA GLU A 111 -12.90 -1.57 -17.48
C GLU A 111 -12.86 -1.58 -15.95
N ILE A 112 -13.09 -2.74 -15.32
CA ILE A 112 -12.96 -2.90 -13.87
C ILE A 112 -11.50 -2.63 -13.45
N HIS A 113 -10.54 -3.21 -14.15
CA HIS A 113 -9.13 -3.00 -13.89
C HIS A 113 -8.67 -1.55 -14.11
N LYS A 114 -9.25 -0.83 -15.07
CA LYS A 114 -9.00 0.61 -15.23
C LYS A 114 -9.34 1.37 -13.96
N ASN A 115 -10.49 1.09 -13.35
CA ASN A 115 -10.87 1.77 -12.11
C ASN A 115 -9.91 1.47 -10.95
N ILE A 116 -9.42 0.23 -10.82
CA ILE A 116 -8.41 -0.14 -9.81
C ILE A 116 -7.11 0.63 -10.05
N ILE A 117 -6.63 0.64 -11.31
CA ILE A 117 -5.40 1.38 -11.68
C ILE A 117 -5.60 2.88 -11.46
N PHE A 118 -6.79 3.44 -11.74
CA PHE A 118 -7.09 4.84 -11.50
C PHE A 118 -6.90 5.20 -10.02
N ILE A 119 -7.48 4.41 -9.12
CA ILE A 119 -7.33 4.61 -7.68
C ILE A 119 -5.85 4.52 -7.28
N SER A 120 -5.14 3.47 -7.74
CA SER A 120 -3.70 3.32 -7.48
C SER A 120 -2.89 4.53 -7.97
N THR A 121 -3.25 5.08 -9.13
CA THR A 121 -2.58 6.25 -9.71
C THR A 121 -2.78 7.51 -8.86
N LEU A 122 -3.95 7.70 -8.28
CA LEU A 122 -4.19 8.82 -7.36
C LEU A 122 -3.28 8.73 -6.12
N PHE A 123 -3.09 7.54 -5.55
CA PHE A 123 -2.15 7.33 -4.45
C PHE A 123 -0.69 7.53 -4.89
N LEU A 124 -0.31 7.07 -6.08
CA LEU A 124 1.05 7.32 -6.61
C LEU A 124 1.31 8.81 -6.84
N LEU A 125 0.33 9.56 -7.34
CA LEU A 125 0.43 11.01 -7.48
C LEU A 125 0.57 11.70 -6.11
N TYR A 126 -0.18 11.26 -5.11
CA TYR A 126 -0.06 11.75 -3.75
C TYR A 126 1.34 11.47 -3.18
N VAL A 127 1.86 10.24 -3.33
CA VAL A 127 3.23 9.89 -2.95
C VAL A 127 4.24 10.82 -3.60
N MET A 128 4.10 11.09 -4.89
CA MET A 128 5.05 11.91 -5.63
C MET A 128 5.02 13.38 -5.19
N ILE A 129 3.84 13.94 -4.89
CA ILE A 129 3.65 15.38 -4.66
C ILE A 129 3.84 15.74 -3.19
N SER A 130 3.33 14.91 -2.27
CA SER A 130 3.17 15.29 -0.87
C SER A 130 3.86 14.37 0.12
N SER A 131 4.25 13.17 -0.28
CA SER A 131 4.68 12.11 0.67
C SER A 131 5.73 11.18 0.03
N ASN A 132 6.81 11.77 -0.51
CA ASN A 132 7.82 11.02 -1.26
C ASN A 132 8.81 10.29 -0.34
N PRO A 133 8.75 8.94 -0.22
CA PRO A 133 9.66 8.17 0.62
C PRO A 133 11.10 8.10 0.07
N PHE A 134 11.33 8.49 -1.19
CA PHE A 134 12.63 8.47 -1.85
C PHE A 134 13.29 9.85 -1.89
N THR A 135 12.88 10.77 -1.01
CA THR A 135 13.52 12.08 -0.88
C THR A 135 14.99 11.89 -0.50
N TYR A 136 15.87 12.39 -1.39
CA TYR A 136 17.32 12.32 -1.20
C TYR A 136 17.78 13.40 -0.22
N ILE A 137 18.70 13.03 0.64
CA ILE A 137 19.45 13.97 1.48
C ILE A 137 20.96 13.64 1.35
N GLU A 138 21.79 14.68 1.39
CA GLU A 138 23.21 14.50 1.42
C GLU A 138 23.61 13.96 2.81
N ALA A 139 23.94 12.68 2.86
CA ALA A 139 24.30 12.02 4.10
C ALA A 139 25.75 12.36 4.48
N ASN A 140 25.96 12.85 5.71
CA ASN A 140 27.25 12.90 6.32
C ASN A 140 27.57 11.53 6.96
N GLU A 141 28.85 11.14 7.02
CA GLU A 141 29.28 9.84 7.56
C GLU A 141 28.89 9.59 9.03
N GLU A 142 28.46 10.62 9.74
CA GLU A 142 28.07 10.56 11.17
C GLU A 142 26.58 10.27 11.39
N ILE A 143 25.75 10.14 10.32
CA ILE A 143 24.30 9.93 10.48
C ILE A 143 24.03 8.45 10.80
N LEU A 144 23.56 8.21 12.02
CA LEU A 144 23.16 6.87 12.51
C LEU A 144 21.65 6.61 12.43
N GLY A 145 20.87 7.63 12.04
CA GLY A 145 19.42 7.62 12.05
C GLY A 145 18.81 7.99 13.40
N LEU A 146 17.51 8.33 13.42
CA LEU A 146 16.78 8.74 14.64
C LEU A 146 16.12 7.56 15.35
N GLY A 147 15.95 6.44 14.65
CA GLY A 147 15.29 5.24 15.18
C GLY A 147 13.77 5.25 15.04
N LEU A 148 13.20 4.06 15.10
CA LEU A 148 11.76 3.90 15.18
C LEU A 148 11.24 4.44 16.52
N ASN A 149 10.12 5.17 16.51
CA ASN A 149 9.49 5.66 17.73
C ASN A 149 9.34 4.51 18.76
N PRO A 150 9.77 4.70 20.02
CA PRO A 150 9.71 3.65 21.04
C PRO A 150 8.34 3.00 21.23
N ILE A 151 7.24 3.75 21.08
CA ILE A 151 5.86 3.22 21.17
C ILE A 151 5.59 2.21 20.04
N LEU A 152 6.27 2.35 18.89
CA LEU A 152 6.13 1.46 17.75
C LEU A 152 7.05 0.22 17.82
N GLN A 153 7.97 0.18 18.80
CA GLN A 153 8.88 -0.95 19.00
C GLN A 153 8.20 -2.09 19.75
N HIS A 154 7.09 -2.56 19.23
CA HIS A 154 6.30 -3.64 19.80
C HIS A 154 5.98 -4.71 18.74
N PHE A 155 5.96 -5.97 19.13
CA PHE A 155 5.67 -7.08 18.22
C PHE A 155 4.35 -6.91 17.46
N LEU A 156 3.30 -6.45 18.13
CA LEU A 156 1.99 -6.25 17.49
C LEU A 156 2.02 -5.13 16.43
N PHE A 157 2.89 -4.14 16.57
CA PHE A 157 3.06 -3.11 15.55
C PHE A 157 3.63 -3.67 14.25
N VAL A 158 4.38 -4.77 14.29
CA VAL A 158 4.88 -5.43 13.08
C VAL A 158 3.73 -5.95 12.22
N ILE A 159 2.69 -6.54 12.85
CA ILE A 159 1.61 -7.25 12.14
C ILE A 159 0.29 -6.48 12.05
N HIS A 160 -0.01 -5.62 13.05
CA HIS A 160 -1.28 -4.90 13.12
C HIS A 160 -1.51 -3.98 11.90
N PRO A 161 -0.61 -3.02 11.54
CA PRO A 161 -0.88 -2.10 10.46
C PRO A 161 -1.04 -2.79 9.09
N PRO A 162 -0.17 -3.74 8.68
CA PRO A 162 -0.38 -4.46 7.44
C PRO A 162 -1.69 -5.24 7.40
N THR A 163 -2.09 -5.86 8.54
CA THR A 163 -3.35 -6.60 8.64
C THR A 163 -4.55 -5.67 8.45
N LEU A 164 -4.55 -4.52 9.12
CA LEU A 164 -5.61 -3.52 9.00
C LEU A 164 -5.68 -2.96 7.57
N PHE A 165 -4.53 -2.67 6.95
CA PHE A 165 -4.47 -2.16 5.58
C PHE A 165 -4.96 -3.18 4.54
N LEU A 166 -4.73 -4.49 4.75
CA LEU A 166 -5.34 -5.53 3.91
C LEU A 166 -6.87 -5.43 3.93
N GLY A 167 -7.45 -5.14 5.07
CA GLY A 167 -8.90 -4.94 5.20
C GLY A 167 -9.38 -3.68 4.47
N TYR A 168 -8.79 -2.52 4.74
CA TYR A 168 -9.17 -1.27 4.09
C TYR A 168 -9.02 -1.32 2.57
N ILE A 169 -7.87 -1.76 2.09
CA ILE A 169 -7.59 -1.85 0.66
C ILE A 169 -8.43 -2.92 -0.03
N GLY A 170 -8.75 -4.00 0.70
CA GLY A 170 -9.65 -5.04 0.21
C GLY A 170 -11.03 -4.51 -0.19
N LEU A 171 -11.52 -3.43 0.45
CA LEU A 171 -12.80 -2.79 0.10
C LEU A 171 -12.78 -2.06 -1.26
N ILE A 172 -11.62 -1.81 -1.84
CA ILE A 172 -11.52 -1.22 -3.19
C ILE A 172 -12.17 -2.15 -4.23
N ILE A 173 -12.04 -3.46 -4.08
CA ILE A 173 -12.63 -4.40 -5.04
C ILE A 173 -14.18 -4.35 -5.01
N PRO A 174 -14.86 -4.52 -3.87
CA PRO A 174 -16.31 -4.31 -3.80
C PRO A 174 -16.77 -2.94 -4.29
N PHE A 175 -16.02 -1.88 -3.97
CA PHE A 175 -16.32 -0.53 -4.43
C PHE A 175 -16.28 -0.43 -5.96
N VAL A 176 -15.22 -0.92 -6.60
CA VAL A 176 -15.06 -0.87 -8.06
C VAL A 176 -16.09 -1.76 -8.77
N LEU A 177 -16.40 -2.93 -8.19
CA LEU A 177 -17.47 -3.80 -8.71
C LEU A 177 -18.82 -3.12 -8.63
N SER A 178 -19.17 -2.53 -7.49
CA SER A 178 -20.43 -1.79 -7.31
C SER A 178 -20.55 -0.62 -8.28
N ALA A 179 -19.48 0.16 -8.46
CA ALA A 179 -19.44 1.26 -9.41
C ALA A 179 -19.63 0.75 -10.86
N HIS A 180 -18.96 -0.37 -11.21
CA HIS A 180 -19.13 -0.98 -12.53
C HIS A 180 -20.58 -1.44 -12.76
N MET A 181 -21.17 -2.15 -11.79
CA MET A 181 -22.56 -2.62 -11.86
C MET A 181 -23.54 -1.45 -12.08
N LEU A 182 -23.37 -0.36 -11.34
CA LEU A 182 -24.22 0.83 -11.46
C LEU A 182 -24.06 1.55 -12.79
N ILE A 183 -22.83 1.73 -13.27
CA ILE A 183 -22.54 2.45 -14.52
C ILE A 183 -22.99 1.64 -15.75
N LYS A 184 -22.78 0.31 -15.72
CA LYS A 184 -23.10 -0.58 -16.84
C LYS A 184 -24.51 -1.15 -16.78
N GLN A 185 -25.20 -0.96 -15.67
CA GLN A 185 -26.51 -1.60 -15.40
C GLN A 185 -26.43 -3.14 -15.49
N ASP A 186 -25.26 -3.69 -15.14
CA ASP A 186 -25.00 -5.15 -15.11
C ASP A 186 -25.09 -5.66 -13.66
N PHE A 187 -26.21 -6.21 -13.32
CA PHE A 187 -26.50 -6.76 -11.98
C PHE A 187 -26.42 -8.29 -11.98
N SER A 188 -25.41 -8.85 -12.68
CA SER A 188 -25.21 -10.29 -12.74
C SER A 188 -24.90 -10.90 -11.38
N GLU A 189 -25.42 -12.09 -11.11
CA GLU A 189 -25.22 -12.84 -9.86
C GLU A 189 -23.72 -13.06 -9.58
N LYS A 190 -22.94 -13.34 -10.63
CA LYS A 190 -21.49 -13.52 -10.53
C LYS A 190 -20.78 -12.30 -9.92
N LEU A 191 -21.13 -11.08 -10.31
CA LEU A 191 -20.52 -9.86 -9.77
C LEU A 191 -20.92 -9.66 -8.31
N PHE A 192 -22.17 -9.98 -7.93
CA PHE A 192 -22.61 -9.96 -6.54
C PHE A 192 -21.88 -10.97 -5.66
N GLU A 193 -21.71 -12.21 -6.14
CA GLU A 193 -20.93 -13.22 -5.41
C GLU A 193 -19.50 -12.79 -5.17
N GLU A 194 -18.82 -12.23 -6.19
CA GLU A 194 -17.46 -11.76 -6.02
C GLU A 194 -17.36 -10.55 -5.09
N MET A 195 -18.28 -9.61 -5.18
CA MET A 195 -18.35 -8.49 -4.25
C MET A 195 -18.52 -8.99 -2.81
N LEU A 196 -19.38 -9.99 -2.59
CA LEU A 196 -19.59 -10.60 -1.28
C LEU A 196 -18.33 -11.30 -0.75
N ILE A 197 -17.61 -12.04 -1.60
CA ILE A 197 -16.37 -12.71 -1.21
C ILE A 197 -15.34 -11.68 -0.76
N TRP A 198 -15.10 -10.64 -1.54
CA TRP A 198 -14.12 -9.60 -1.22
C TRP A 198 -14.52 -8.79 0.02
N SER A 199 -15.82 -8.49 0.19
CA SER A 199 -16.33 -7.84 1.39
C SER A 199 -16.07 -8.68 2.65
N LYS A 200 -16.26 -10.01 2.59
CA LYS A 200 -15.96 -10.91 3.70
C LYS A 200 -14.46 -10.99 4.00
N ILE A 201 -13.61 -11.02 2.97
CA ILE A 201 -12.14 -10.99 3.14
C ILE A 201 -11.74 -9.68 3.82
N SER A 202 -12.23 -8.56 3.35
CA SER A 202 -11.95 -7.24 3.92
C SER A 202 -12.42 -7.14 5.37
N TRP A 203 -13.64 -7.56 5.65
CA TRP A 203 -14.19 -7.60 7.01
C TRP A 203 -13.35 -8.45 7.95
N PHE A 204 -12.89 -9.63 7.50
CA PHE A 204 -12.01 -10.49 8.29
C PHE A 204 -10.71 -9.76 8.67
N PHE A 205 -10.02 -9.15 7.70
CA PHE A 205 -8.77 -8.44 7.96
C PHE A 205 -8.97 -7.18 8.78
N LEU A 206 -10.06 -6.42 8.58
CA LEU A 206 -10.40 -5.27 9.43
C LEU A 206 -10.62 -5.73 10.87
N THR A 207 -11.43 -6.75 11.09
CA THR A 207 -11.71 -7.28 12.43
C THR A 207 -10.43 -7.77 13.09
N ALA A 208 -9.61 -8.56 12.41
CA ALA A 208 -8.32 -9.02 12.93
C ALA A 208 -7.37 -7.85 13.23
N GLY A 209 -7.30 -6.88 12.31
CA GLY A 209 -6.49 -5.69 12.49
C GLY A 209 -6.92 -4.85 13.70
N ILE A 210 -8.24 -4.63 13.89
CA ILE A 210 -8.78 -3.91 15.05
C ILE A 210 -8.40 -4.63 16.34
N VAL A 211 -8.61 -5.96 16.43
CA VAL A 211 -8.27 -6.75 17.64
C VAL A 211 -6.79 -6.65 17.97
N LEU A 212 -5.91 -6.77 16.97
CA LEU A 212 -4.46 -6.63 17.17
C LEU A 212 -4.08 -5.21 17.62
N GLY A 213 -4.71 -4.18 17.03
CA GLY A 213 -4.49 -2.78 17.38
C GLY A 213 -4.97 -2.43 18.79
N SER A 214 -6.14 -2.92 19.18
CA SER A 214 -6.68 -2.73 20.53
C SER A 214 -5.78 -3.38 21.59
N TYR A 215 -5.26 -4.58 21.30
CA TYR A 215 -4.31 -5.23 22.21
C TYR A 215 -2.98 -4.48 22.29
N TRP A 216 -2.45 -4.01 21.15
CA TRP A 216 -1.26 -3.18 21.13
C TRP A 216 -1.45 -1.88 21.95
N ALA A 217 -2.54 -1.16 21.75
CA ALA A 217 -2.85 0.06 22.47
C ALA A 217 -3.01 -0.19 23.97
N TYR A 218 -3.65 -1.28 24.37
CA TYR A 218 -3.78 -1.69 25.76
C TYR A 218 -2.42 -1.95 26.43
N SER A 219 -1.51 -2.66 25.72
CA SER A 219 -0.19 -3.02 26.28
C SER A 219 0.78 -1.85 26.32
N GLU A 220 0.78 -0.98 25.31
CA GLU A 220 1.78 0.09 25.16
C GLU A 220 1.33 1.43 25.73
N LEU A 221 0.06 1.78 25.56
CA LEU A 221 -0.46 3.09 25.96
C LEU A 221 -1.05 3.09 27.37
N GLY A 222 -1.17 1.91 28.01
CA GLY A 222 -1.74 1.78 29.36
C GLY A 222 -3.20 2.17 29.43
N TRP A 223 -3.95 2.08 28.34
CA TRP A 223 -5.37 2.38 28.34
C TRP A 223 -6.13 1.39 29.21
N GLY A 224 -7.18 1.86 29.91
CA GLY A 224 -7.90 1.08 30.92
C GLY A 224 -8.76 -0.07 30.37
N GLY A 225 -8.70 -0.38 29.10
CA GLY A 225 -9.46 -1.46 28.46
C GLY A 225 -9.02 -1.74 27.05
N TRP A 226 -9.52 -2.82 26.48
CA TRP A 226 -9.22 -3.26 25.12
C TRP A 226 -9.92 -2.43 24.03
N TRP A 227 -10.97 -1.70 24.38
CA TRP A 227 -11.77 -0.92 23.45
C TRP A 227 -12.05 0.45 24.03
N PHE A 228 -11.66 1.49 23.32
CA PHE A 228 -11.73 2.87 23.80
C PHE A 228 -12.63 3.78 22.96
N TRP A 229 -13.22 3.26 21.89
CA TRP A 229 -14.02 4.05 20.97
C TRP A 229 -13.25 5.23 20.37
N ASP A 230 -11.98 5.04 20.09
CA ASP A 230 -11.22 6.07 19.41
C ASP A 230 -11.68 6.25 17.96
N PRO A 231 -11.26 7.34 17.27
CA PRO A 231 -11.68 7.58 15.88
C PRO A 231 -11.29 6.44 14.92
N VAL A 232 -10.16 5.78 15.16
CA VAL A 232 -9.69 4.68 14.29
C VAL A 232 -10.52 3.43 14.50
N GLU A 233 -10.76 3.05 15.76
CA GLU A 233 -11.64 1.93 16.11
C GLU A 233 -13.04 2.12 15.53
N ASN A 234 -13.63 3.31 15.72
CA ASN A 234 -14.96 3.63 15.19
C ASN A 234 -15.03 3.61 13.66
N ALA A 235 -13.98 4.08 12.97
CA ALA A 235 -13.95 4.09 11.51
C ALA A 235 -13.73 2.70 10.92
N SER A 236 -13.05 1.82 11.65
CA SER A 236 -12.69 0.47 11.20
C SER A 236 -13.78 -0.57 11.49
N PHE A 237 -14.56 -0.36 12.56
CA PHE A 237 -15.68 -1.21 12.97
C PHE A 237 -16.88 -1.09 12.04
#